data_a81f29299dc91633cd12fb676db72f88
#
_entry.id   a81f29299dc91633cd12fb676db72f88
#
_cell.length_a   1.000
_cell.length_b   1.000
_cell.length_c   1.000
_cell.angle_alpha   90.00
_cell.angle_beta   90.00
_cell.angle_gamma   90.00
#
_symmetry.space_group_name_H-M   'P 1'
#
loop_
_entity.id
_entity.type
_entity.pdbx_description
1 polymer ?
#
loop_
_entity_poly.entity_id
_entity_poly.type
_entity_poly.pdbx_seq_one_letter_code
_entity_poly.pdbx_strand_id
1 'polypeptide(L)'
;MEVEIMPQHDVLPKEVTAEIGSVKLFNKWSYEDVEIRDISLTDYIQIRTPVYTAHSAGRYAQKRFRKAQCPIIERLTNSLMMNGRNNGKKLLAVRILNHALEIIHIMTDQNPIQVTVDAIVNCGPREDSTRIGSAGTVRRQAVDVSPLRRVNQAIALLTIGAREAAFRNVKSVAECLAEELINAAKGSSNSYAIKKKDELERVAKSNR
;
A
#
# COMPACT_ATOMS: atom_id res chain seq x y z
N MET A 1 31.72 -30.29 7.07
CA MET A 1 30.43 -29.74 7.58
C MET A 1 29.68 -29.19 6.41
N GLU A 2 28.81 -30.02 5.84
CA GLU A 2 27.93 -29.62 4.73
C GLU A 2 26.80 -28.76 5.30
N VAL A 3 26.62 -27.59 4.75
CA VAL A 3 25.52 -26.68 5.11
C VAL A 3 24.29 -27.21 4.39
N GLU A 4 23.38 -27.87 5.11
CA GLU A 4 22.06 -28.23 4.62
C GLU A 4 21.28 -26.96 4.22
N ILE A 5 21.13 -26.77 2.92
CA ILE A 5 20.28 -25.72 2.35
C ILE A 5 18.83 -26.13 2.58
N MET A 6 18.14 -25.40 3.44
CA MET A 6 16.71 -25.56 3.68
C MET A 6 15.93 -25.58 2.37
N PRO A 7 14.97 -26.49 2.19
CA PRO A 7 14.20 -26.60 0.95
C PRO A 7 13.42 -25.31 0.70
N GLN A 8 13.53 -24.82 -0.53
CA GLN A 8 12.71 -23.75 -1.06
C GLN A 8 11.24 -24.16 -0.92
N HIS A 9 10.42 -23.27 -0.41
CA HIS A 9 8.96 -23.45 -0.30
C HIS A 9 8.42 -24.03 -1.60
N ASP A 10 7.78 -25.20 -1.50
CA ASP A 10 7.12 -25.91 -2.57
C ASP A 10 6.16 -24.97 -3.32
N VAL A 11 6.60 -24.52 -4.48
CA VAL A 11 5.70 -23.93 -5.46
C VAL A 11 4.87 -25.10 -5.97
N LEU A 12 3.57 -25.10 -5.67
CA LEU A 12 2.64 -26.11 -6.15
C LEU A 12 2.86 -26.32 -7.67
N PRO A 13 2.91 -27.56 -8.15
CA PRO A 13 3.09 -27.86 -9.57
C PRO A 13 2.09 -27.07 -10.43
N LYS A 14 2.56 -26.51 -11.54
CA LYS A 14 1.71 -25.69 -12.45
C LYS A 14 0.44 -26.41 -12.93
N GLU A 15 0.45 -27.72 -12.93
CA GLU A 15 -0.70 -28.57 -13.29
C GLU A 15 -1.82 -28.51 -12.23
N VAL A 16 -1.47 -28.44 -10.93
CA VAL A 16 -2.47 -28.32 -9.84
C VAL A 16 -3.08 -26.90 -9.81
N THR A 17 -2.33 -25.88 -10.24
CA THR A 17 -2.87 -24.52 -10.35
C THR A 17 -3.81 -24.32 -11.54
N ALA A 18 -3.73 -25.15 -12.57
CA ALA A 18 -4.64 -25.10 -13.72
C ALA A 18 -6.03 -25.70 -13.42
N GLU A 19 -6.11 -26.68 -12.52
CA GLU A 19 -7.39 -27.29 -12.10
C GLU A 19 -8.10 -26.49 -11.00
N ILE A 20 -7.36 -25.78 -10.15
CA ILE A 20 -7.90 -24.82 -9.18
C ILE A 20 -7.94 -23.49 -9.90
N GLY A 21 -9.08 -23.08 -10.43
CA GLY A 21 -9.24 -21.79 -11.12
C GLY A 21 -8.46 -20.67 -10.41
N SER A 22 -7.80 -19.79 -11.14
CA SER A 22 -6.89 -18.76 -10.61
C SER A 22 -7.52 -18.01 -9.43
N VAL A 23 -6.82 -17.93 -8.30
CA VAL A 23 -7.31 -17.24 -7.10
C VAL A 23 -7.48 -15.76 -7.41
N LYS A 24 -8.70 -15.25 -7.33
CA LYS A 24 -9.04 -13.85 -7.61
C LYS A 24 -9.44 -13.13 -6.33
N LEU A 25 -8.96 -11.91 -6.16
CA LEU A 25 -9.39 -11.05 -5.05
C LEU A 25 -10.90 -10.77 -5.17
N PHE A 26 -11.63 -11.03 -4.08
CA PHE A 26 -13.10 -10.92 -4.01
C PHE A 26 -13.84 -11.70 -5.12
N ASN A 27 -13.22 -12.78 -5.67
CA ASN A 27 -13.65 -13.55 -6.82
C ASN A 27 -13.80 -12.77 -8.14
N LYS A 28 -13.23 -11.54 -8.21
CA LYS A 28 -13.36 -10.64 -9.36
C LYS A 28 -12.01 -10.32 -10.02
N TRP A 29 -10.98 -9.96 -9.23
CA TRP A 29 -9.76 -9.35 -9.73
C TRP A 29 -8.59 -10.34 -9.77
N SER A 30 -7.95 -10.49 -10.93
CA SER A 30 -6.75 -11.32 -11.11
C SER A 30 -5.50 -10.62 -10.58
N TYR A 31 -4.53 -11.40 -10.10
CA TYR A 31 -3.20 -10.95 -9.70
C TYR A 31 -2.14 -11.15 -10.79
N GLU A 32 -2.46 -11.91 -11.86
CA GLU A 32 -1.49 -12.39 -12.85
C GLU A 32 -0.87 -11.25 -13.67
N ASP A 33 -1.65 -10.22 -13.99
CA ASP A 33 -1.24 -9.09 -14.83
C ASP A 33 -0.71 -7.90 -14.03
N VAL A 34 -0.40 -8.08 -12.74
CA VAL A 34 0.01 -6.97 -11.87
C VAL A 34 1.53 -6.87 -11.80
N GLU A 35 2.05 -5.76 -12.28
CA GLU A 35 3.48 -5.46 -12.30
C GLU A 35 3.86 -4.35 -11.31
N ILE A 36 5.05 -4.48 -10.72
CA ILE A 36 5.65 -3.45 -9.86
C ILE A 36 6.76 -2.78 -10.65
N ARG A 37 6.55 -1.52 -11.04
CA ARG A 37 7.49 -0.76 -11.89
C ARG A 37 8.78 -0.37 -11.17
N ASP A 38 8.74 -0.17 -9.85
CA ASP A 38 9.91 0.20 -9.06
C ASP A 38 10.59 -1.06 -8.48
N ILE A 39 11.76 -1.39 -9.01
CA ILE A 39 12.56 -2.55 -8.59
C ILE A 39 12.88 -2.50 -7.09
N SER A 40 13.07 -1.29 -6.51
CA SER A 40 13.38 -1.13 -5.08
C SER A 40 12.24 -1.54 -4.15
N LEU A 41 11.01 -1.57 -4.64
CA LEU A 41 9.80 -1.88 -3.87
C LEU A 41 9.28 -3.31 -4.09
N THR A 42 9.84 -4.05 -5.03
CA THR A 42 9.36 -5.39 -5.43
C THR A 42 9.26 -6.36 -4.27
N ASP A 43 10.23 -6.34 -3.35
CA ASP A 43 10.27 -7.24 -2.18
C ASP A 43 9.37 -6.76 -1.03
N TYR A 44 8.87 -5.52 -1.09
CA TYR A 44 8.09 -4.89 -0.01
C TYR A 44 6.61 -4.72 -0.36
N ILE A 45 6.23 -5.00 -1.60
CA ILE A 45 4.84 -5.01 -2.09
C ILE A 45 4.48 -6.46 -2.42
N GLN A 46 3.74 -7.11 -1.52
CA GLN A 46 3.39 -8.53 -1.71
C GLN A 46 2.12 -8.66 -2.57
N ILE A 47 2.32 -9.19 -3.80
CA ILE A 47 1.28 -9.51 -4.77
C ILE A 47 1.39 -10.98 -5.19
N ARG A 48 2.59 -11.57 -5.11
CA ARG A 48 2.91 -12.92 -5.62
C ARG A 48 2.09 -14.04 -4.98
N THR A 49 1.58 -13.83 -3.76
CA THR A 49 0.72 -14.80 -3.07
C THR A 49 -0.72 -14.31 -3.19
N PRO A 50 -1.51 -14.85 -4.13
CA PRO A 50 -2.89 -14.46 -4.32
C PRO A 50 -3.75 -14.87 -3.12
N VAL A 51 -4.68 -14.01 -2.75
CA VAL A 51 -5.63 -14.24 -1.64
C VAL A 51 -7.04 -13.89 -2.09
N TYR A 52 -8.04 -14.64 -1.62
CA TYR A 52 -9.45 -14.36 -1.94
C TYR A 52 -9.98 -13.10 -1.26
N THR A 53 -9.51 -12.80 -0.06
CA THR A 53 -9.98 -11.64 0.72
C THR A 53 -8.83 -10.92 1.41
N ALA A 54 -9.03 -9.65 1.72
CA ALA A 54 -8.06 -8.83 2.44
C ALA A 54 -8.12 -9.06 3.98
N HIS A 55 -8.27 -10.29 4.42
CA HIS A 55 -8.39 -10.66 5.84
C HIS A 55 -7.79 -12.04 6.09
N SER A 56 -6.49 -12.11 6.41
CA SER A 56 -5.74 -13.37 6.54
C SER A 56 -5.56 -13.86 7.99
N ALA A 57 -5.91 -13.08 9.00
CA ALA A 57 -5.57 -13.32 10.41
C ALA A 57 -4.07 -13.57 10.66
N GLY A 58 -3.21 -13.10 9.76
CA GLY A 58 -1.75 -13.32 9.78
C GLY A 58 -1.06 -12.56 10.91
N ARG A 59 -0.04 -13.19 11.51
CA ARG A 59 0.78 -12.60 12.59
C ARG A 59 2.01 -11.89 12.03
N TYR A 60 1.83 -10.84 11.23
CA TYR A 60 2.92 -10.15 10.54
C TYR A 60 3.73 -9.19 11.43
N ALA A 61 3.29 -8.91 12.64
CA ALA A 61 3.99 -8.02 13.58
C ALA A 61 5.06 -8.69 14.44
N GLN A 62 5.14 -10.03 14.44
CA GLN A 62 6.05 -10.78 15.32
C GLN A 62 7.54 -10.58 15.00
N LYS A 63 7.90 -10.41 13.72
CA LYS A 63 9.27 -10.16 13.27
C LYS A 63 9.36 -8.87 12.49
N ARG A 64 10.54 -8.20 12.55
CA ARG A 64 10.78 -6.84 12.05
C ARG A 64 10.32 -6.58 10.61
N PHE A 65 10.68 -7.41 9.65
CA PHE A 65 10.34 -7.21 8.22
C PHE A 65 9.19 -8.08 7.72
N ARG A 66 8.58 -8.87 8.61
CA ARG A 66 7.53 -9.81 8.21
C ARG A 66 6.29 -9.13 7.63
N LYS A 67 6.03 -7.88 7.97
CA LYS A 67 4.92 -7.10 7.39
C LYS A 67 5.06 -6.86 5.88
N ALA A 68 6.25 -6.99 5.30
CA ALA A 68 6.44 -6.95 3.85
C ALA A 68 5.77 -8.13 3.13
N GLN A 69 5.64 -9.28 3.81
CA GLN A 69 4.96 -10.47 3.29
C GLN A 69 3.43 -10.40 3.39
N CYS A 70 2.89 -9.42 4.11
CA CYS A 70 1.45 -9.19 4.17
C CYS A 70 0.95 -8.70 2.81
N PRO A 71 -0.14 -9.27 2.27
CA PRO A 71 -0.74 -8.80 1.02
C PRO A 71 -0.95 -7.29 1.05
N ILE A 72 -0.57 -6.60 -0.04
CA ILE A 72 -0.60 -5.13 -0.07
C ILE A 72 -1.99 -4.57 0.15
N ILE A 73 -2.99 -5.24 -0.39
CA ILE A 73 -4.40 -4.89 -0.25
C ILE A 73 -4.86 -5.02 1.22
N GLU A 74 -4.41 -6.05 1.94
CA GLU A 74 -4.68 -6.18 3.37
C GLU A 74 -3.98 -5.10 4.20
N ARG A 75 -2.78 -4.68 3.81
CA ARG A 75 -2.08 -3.56 4.46
C ARG A 75 -2.86 -2.25 4.30
N LEU A 76 -3.41 -1.99 3.11
CA LEU A 76 -4.27 -0.83 2.87
C LEU A 76 -5.55 -0.90 3.73
N THR A 77 -6.19 -2.08 3.81
CA THR A 77 -7.35 -2.32 4.69
C THR A 77 -7.03 -2.04 6.15
N ASN A 78 -5.88 -2.51 6.64
CA ASN A 78 -5.46 -2.26 8.02
C ASN A 78 -5.23 -0.77 8.30
N SER A 79 -4.72 -0.01 7.33
CA SER A 79 -4.52 1.43 7.45
C SER A 79 -5.84 2.22 7.49
N LEU A 80 -6.89 1.74 6.84
CA LEU A 80 -8.23 2.35 6.93
C LEU A 80 -8.80 2.34 8.35
N MET A 81 -8.38 1.40 9.20
CA MET A 81 -8.80 1.31 10.59
C MET A 81 -8.09 2.27 11.55
N MET A 82 -7.15 3.07 11.08
CA MET A 82 -6.36 4.00 11.90
C MET A 82 -7.20 5.19 12.37
N ASN A 83 -8.04 5.04 13.31
CA ASN A 83 -8.69 6.09 14.15
C ASN A 83 -9.43 5.38 15.27
N GLY A 84 -9.42 5.92 16.47
CA GLY A 84 -9.94 5.25 17.66
C GLY A 84 -11.34 4.67 17.48
N ARG A 85 -12.26 5.41 16.85
CA ARG A 85 -13.63 4.97 16.57
C ARG A 85 -13.75 3.83 15.54
N ASN A 86 -12.72 3.60 14.73
CA ASN A 86 -12.69 2.58 13.66
C ASN A 86 -11.76 1.41 14.00
N ASN A 87 -11.08 1.43 15.13
CA ASN A 87 -10.16 0.36 15.53
C ASN A 87 -10.90 -0.98 15.63
N GLY A 88 -10.31 -2.03 15.06
CA GLY A 88 -10.85 -3.38 15.06
C GLY A 88 -12.01 -3.63 14.08
N LYS A 89 -12.54 -2.62 13.39
CA LYS A 89 -13.64 -2.77 12.42
C LYS A 89 -13.16 -3.23 11.05
N LYS A 90 -12.42 -4.35 11.02
CA LYS A 90 -11.77 -4.83 9.78
C LYS A 90 -12.78 -5.23 8.70
N LEU A 91 -13.89 -5.84 9.06
CA LEU A 91 -14.95 -6.22 8.09
C LEU A 91 -15.54 -4.99 7.40
N LEU A 92 -15.74 -3.88 8.12
CA LEU A 92 -16.17 -2.63 7.53
C LEU A 92 -15.11 -2.08 6.54
N ALA A 93 -13.84 -2.10 6.92
CA ALA A 93 -12.74 -1.65 6.06
C ALA A 93 -12.60 -2.50 4.79
N VAL A 94 -12.74 -3.82 4.89
CA VAL A 94 -12.76 -4.73 3.73
C VAL A 94 -13.91 -4.40 2.78
N ARG A 95 -15.11 -4.12 3.32
CA ARG A 95 -16.28 -3.75 2.51
C ARG A 95 -16.07 -2.41 1.80
N ILE A 96 -15.52 -1.40 2.47
CA ILE A 96 -15.18 -0.10 1.88
C ILE A 96 -14.19 -0.29 0.73
N LEU A 97 -13.15 -1.10 0.96
CA LEU A 97 -12.15 -1.36 -0.06
C LEU A 97 -12.73 -2.09 -1.27
N ASN A 98 -13.59 -3.11 -1.05
CA ASN A 98 -14.23 -3.82 -2.17
C ASN A 98 -15.05 -2.85 -3.05
N HIS A 99 -15.86 -1.98 -2.45
CA HIS A 99 -16.61 -0.97 -3.19
C HIS A 99 -15.68 0.01 -3.91
N ALA A 100 -14.57 0.45 -3.28
CA ALA A 100 -13.61 1.34 -3.91
C ALA A 100 -12.96 0.69 -5.14
N LEU A 101 -12.57 -0.58 -5.08
CA LEU A 101 -12.01 -1.31 -6.22
C LEU A 101 -13.02 -1.45 -7.38
N GLU A 102 -14.29 -1.68 -7.08
CA GLU A 102 -15.36 -1.70 -8.09
C GLU A 102 -15.51 -0.34 -8.79
N ILE A 103 -15.48 0.75 -8.03
CA ILE A 103 -15.55 2.11 -8.57
C ILE A 103 -14.33 2.41 -9.45
N ILE A 104 -13.13 2.03 -9.02
CA ILE A 104 -11.89 2.20 -9.81
C ILE A 104 -12.02 1.48 -11.15
N HIS A 105 -12.51 0.25 -11.16
CA HIS A 105 -12.70 -0.50 -12.40
C HIS A 105 -13.67 0.18 -13.35
N ILE A 106 -14.83 0.62 -12.85
CA ILE A 106 -15.86 1.31 -13.66
C ILE A 106 -15.31 2.62 -14.24
N MET A 107 -14.44 3.33 -13.50
CA MET A 107 -13.92 4.64 -13.94
C MET A 107 -12.69 4.55 -14.84
N THR A 108 -11.94 3.47 -14.78
CA THR A 108 -10.63 3.36 -15.46
C THR A 108 -10.55 2.21 -16.45
N ASP A 109 -11.49 1.27 -16.41
CA ASP A 109 -11.47 0.00 -17.17
C ASP A 109 -10.19 -0.82 -16.98
N GLN A 110 -9.40 -0.52 -15.93
CA GLN A 110 -8.14 -1.20 -15.59
C GLN A 110 -8.32 -2.18 -14.43
N ASN A 111 -7.33 -3.04 -14.22
CA ASN A 111 -7.28 -3.88 -13.04
C ASN A 111 -7.06 -2.99 -11.79
N PRO A 112 -8.02 -2.96 -10.84
CA PRO A 112 -7.92 -2.09 -9.66
C PRO A 112 -6.72 -2.39 -8.78
N ILE A 113 -6.22 -3.64 -8.77
CA ILE A 113 -5.01 -4.01 -8.04
C ILE A 113 -3.81 -3.28 -8.62
N GLN A 114 -3.67 -3.20 -9.95
CA GLN A 114 -2.60 -2.47 -10.62
C GLN A 114 -2.66 -0.98 -10.27
N VAL A 115 -3.83 -0.35 -10.36
CA VAL A 115 -4.01 1.06 -10.00
C VAL A 115 -3.59 1.33 -8.55
N THR A 116 -3.95 0.43 -7.62
CA THR A 116 -3.56 0.54 -6.21
C THR A 116 -2.04 0.41 -6.02
N VAL A 117 -1.39 -0.48 -6.74
CA VAL A 117 0.08 -0.65 -6.71
C VAL A 117 0.78 0.58 -7.27
N ASP A 118 0.34 1.07 -8.42
CA ASP A 118 0.91 2.29 -9.03
C ASP A 118 0.73 3.52 -8.10
N ALA A 119 -0.42 3.65 -7.44
CA ALA A 119 -0.65 4.68 -6.44
C ALA A 119 0.36 4.59 -5.28
N ILE A 120 0.61 3.40 -4.74
CA ILE A 120 1.56 3.20 -3.64
C ILE A 120 2.99 3.51 -4.09
N VAL A 121 3.40 3.10 -5.28
CA VAL A 121 4.73 3.38 -5.85
C VAL A 121 4.93 4.89 -6.00
N ASN A 122 3.94 5.61 -6.51
CA ASN A 122 4.02 7.05 -6.76
C ASN A 122 3.99 7.90 -5.48
N CYS A 123 3.28 7.46 -4.42
CA CYS A 123 3.10 8.23 -3.18
C CYS A 123 4.23 8.06 -2.17
N GLY A 124 5.16 7.11 -2.37
CA GLY A 124 6.26 6.88 -1.45
C GLY A 124 7.37 7.93 -1.59
N PRO A 125 7.63 8.79 -0.57
CA PRO A 125 8.71 9.76 -0.63
C PRO A 125 10.07 9.05 -0.67
N ARG A 126 10.99 9.53 -1.49
CA ARG A 126 12.34 8.97 -1.60
C ARG A 126 13.29 9.57 -0.56
N GLU A 127 13.07 10.82 -0.20
CA GLU A 127 13.88 11.57 0.77
C GLU A 127 12.97 12.15 1.86
N ASP A 128 13.51 12.27 3.06
CA ASP A 128 12.86 12.90 4.23
C ASP A 128 13.89 13.71 4.99
N SER A 129 13.47 14.52 5.93
CA SER A 129 14.38 15.31 6.79
C SER A 129 14.31 14.79 8.21
N THR A 130 15.48 14.55 8.81
CA THR A 130 15.60 14.22 10.24
C THR A 130 16.19 15.38 11.03
N ARG A 131 15.90 15.40 12.32
CA ARG A 131 16.49 16.36 13.25
C ARG A 131 17.76 15.78 13.83
N ILE A 132 18.87 16.50 13.70
CA ILE A 132 20.16 16.14 14.27
C ILE A 132 20.59 17.28 15.21
N GLY A 133 21.06 16.93 16.40
CA GLY A 133 21.59 17.86 17.37
C GLY A 133 21.18 17.52 18.81
N SER A 134 22.01 17.98 19.74
CA SER A 134 21.79 17.92 21.18
C SER A 134 21.99 19.30 21.77
N ALA A 135 21.50 19.54 23.01
CA ALA A 135 21.78 20.74 23.78
C ALA A 135 21.40 22.09 23.09
N GLY A 136 20.16 22.16 22.56
CA GLY A 136 19.59 23.45 22.13
C GLY A 136 19.80 23.80 20.65
N THR A 137 20.78 23.23 19.95
CA THR A 137 20.99 23.46 18.52
C THR A 137 20.44 22.31 17.70
N VAL A 138 19.25 22.46 17.13
CA VAL A 138 18.60 21.43 16.28
C VAL A 138 18.73 21.84 14.81
N ARG A 139 19.45 21.04 14.04
CA ARG A 139 19.55 21.18 12.57
C ARG A 139 18.76 20.08 11.90
N ARG A 140 18.10 20.40 10.79
CA ARG A 140 17.51 19.38 9.91
C ARG A 140 18.54 18.94 8.89
N GLN A 141 18.53 17.64 8.58
CA GLN A 141 19.37 17.06 7.54
C GLN A 141 18.53 16.12 6.67
N ALA A 142 18.75 16.19 5.36
CA ALA A 142 18.13 15.28 4.41
C ALA A 142 18.68 13.86 4.58
N VAL A 143 17.78 12.88 4.51
CA VAL A 143 18.12 11.44 4.59
C VAL A 143 17.28 10.66 3.58
N ASP A 144 17.85 9.57 3.05
CA ASP A 144 17.14 8.64 2.20
C ASP A 144 16.14 7.81 3.00
N VAL A 145 14.98 7.53 2.39
CA VAL A 145 13.93 6.73 3.02
C VAL A 145 14.06 5.28 2.57
N SER A 146 14.07 4.35 3.54
CA SER A 146 14.11 2.91 3.25
C SER A 146 12.85 2.45 2.50
N PRO A 147 12.96 1.45 1.61
CA PRO A 147 11.83 0.97 0.80
C PRO A 147 10.59 0.56 1.62
N LEU A 148 10.79 -0.15 2.74
CA LEU A 148 9.69 -0.52 3.63
C LEU A 148 8.98 0.70 4.22
N ARG A 149 9.73 1.75 4.58
CA ARG A 149 9.17 3.00 5.10
C ARG A 149 8.43 3.76 4.01
N ARG A 150 8.94 3.76 2.76
CA ARG A 150 8.25 4.35 1.59
C ARG A 150 6.86 3.75 1.42
N VAL A 151 6.74 2.42 1.41
CA VAL A 151 5.44 1.73 1.31
C VAL A 151 4.54 2.07 2.51
N ASN A 152 5.07 2.10 3.74
CA ASN A 152 4.29 2.45 4.92
C ASN A 152 3.73 3.87 4.85
N GLN A 153 4.57 4.85 4.48
CA GLN A 153 4.15 6.25 4.35
C GLN A 153 3.14 6.44 3.23
N ALA A 154 3.35 5.80 2.06
CA ALA A 154 2.41 5.85 0.95
C ALA A 154 1.01 5.39 1.36
N ILE A 155 0.90 4.22 1.99
CA ILE A 155 -0.37 3.68 2.46
C ILE A 155 -1.02 4.61 3.50
N ALA A 156 -0.24 5.16 4.44
CA ALA A 156 -0.75 6.08 5.45
C ALA A 156 -1.28 7.37 4.81
N LEU A 157 -0.55 7.98 3.87
CA LEU A 157 -0.96 9.22 3.20
C LEU A 157 -2.23 9.03 2.38
N LEU A 158 -2.34 7.92 1.61
CA LEU A 158 -3.53 7.59 0.84
C LEU A 158 -4.78 7.44 1.72
N THR A 159 -4.65 6.73 2.86
CA THR A 159 -5.78 6.54 3.77
C THR A 159 -6.15 7.79 4.56
N ILE A 160 -5.18 8.64 4.88
CA ILE A 160 -5.44 9.96 5.51
C ILE A 160 -6.19 10.85 4.51
N GLY A 161 -5.71 10.95 3.25
CA GLY A 161 -6.34 11.74 2.21
C GLY A 161 -7.79 11.33 1.96
N ALA A 162 -8.05 10.04 1.81
CA ALA A 162 -9.40 9.52 1.64
C ALA A 162 -10.31 9.82 2.84
N ARG A 163 -9.78 9.73 4.07
CA ARG A 163 -10.52 10.02 5.31
C ARG A 163 -10.86 11.50 5.44
N GLU A 164 -9.91 12.38 5.18
CA GLU A 164 -10.13 13.83 5.22
C GLU A 164 -11.13 14.27 4.15
N ALA A 165 -11.02 13.72 2.93
CA ALA A 165 -11.95 14.01 1.85
C ALA A 165 -13.39 13.54 2.16
N ALA A 166 -13.56 12.43 2.85
CA ALA A 166 -14.87 11.89 3.21
C ALA A 166 -15.49 12.57 4.44
N PHE A 167 -14.72 13.31 5.23
CA PHE A 167 -15.22 13.92 6.44
C PHE A 167 -16.20 15.07 6.13
N ARG A 168 -17.44 14.95 6.65
CA ARG A 168 -18.54 15.93 6.41
C ARG A 168 -18.84 16.17 4.91
N ASN A 169 -18.62 15.16 4.08
CA ASN A 169 -18.89 15.22 2.64
C ASN A 169 -20.10 14.33 2.30
N VAL A 170 -20.79 14.67 1.21
CA VAL A 170 -21.86 13.85 0.64
C VAL A 170 -21.33 12.55 0.04
N LYS A 171 -20.08 12.56 -0.49
CA LYS A 171 -19.42 11.39 -1.03
C LYS A 171 -19.10 10.37 0.06
N SER A 172 -19.29 9.10 -0.26
CA SER A 172 -18.91 8.00 0.63
C SER A 172 -17.38 7.86 0.74
N VAL A 173 -16.92 7.20 1.82
CA VAL A 173 -15.47 6.92 2.01
C VAL A 173 -14.92 6.08 0.86
N ALA A 174 -15.71 5.15 0.29
CA ALA A 174 -15.30 4.31 -0.82
C ALA A 174 -15.07 5.11 -2.10
N GLU A 175 -15.92 6.08 -2.40
CA GLU A 175 -15.77 7.00 -3.54
C GLU A 175 -14.53 7.89 -3.37
N CYS A 176 -14.35 8.49 -2.19
CA CYS A 176 -13.18 9.32 -1.91
C CYS A 176 -11.87 8.51 -1.98
N LEU A 177 -11.86 7.26 -1.51
CA LEU A 177 -10.71 6.36 -1.61
C LEU A 177 -10.41 6.02 -3.07
N ALA A 178 -11.43 5.74 -3.88
CA ALA A 178 -11.26 5.45 -5.29
C ALA A 178 -10.69 6.66 -6.06
N GLU A 179 -11.22 7.85 -5.85
CA GLU A 179 -10.70 9.09 -6.44
C GLU A 179 -9.24 9.34 -6.05
N GLU A 180 -8.90 9.17 -4.76
CA GLU A 180 -7.55 9.34 -4.25
C GLU A 180 -6.57 8.35 -4.91
N LEU A 181 -6.94 7.06 -5.01
CA LEU A 181 -6.12 6.03 -5.65
C LEU A 181 -5.92 6.30 -7.15
N ILE A 182 -6.96 6.69 -7.87
CA ILE A 182 -6.87 7.02 -9.31
C ILE A 182 -5.96 8.23 -9.53
N ASN A 183 -6.13 9.31 -8.76
CA ASN A 183 -5.31 10.51 -8.87
C ASN A 183 -3.85 10.24 -8.49
N ALA A 184 -3.61 9.43 -7.48
CA ALA A 184 -2.29 9.02 -7.04
C ALA A 184 -1.58 8.13 -8.08
N ALA A 185 -2.29 7.18 -8.70
CA ALA A 185 -1.75 6.35 -9.76
C ALA A 185 -1.33 7.17 -10.99
N LYS A 186 -2.08 8.22 -11.33
CA LYS A 186 -1.75 9.18 -12.39
C LYS A 186 -0.63 10.16 -11.99
N GLY A 187 -0.20 10.19 -10.73
CA GLY A 187 0.76 11.18 -10.23
C GLY A 187 0.21 12.62 -10.20
N SER A 188 -1.10 12.78 -10.18
CA SER A 188 -1.75 14.10 -10.20
C SER A 188 -1.62 14.83 -8.86
N SER A 189 -1.36 16.13 -8.92
CA SER A 189 -1.36 16.99 -7.74
C SER A 189 -2.74 17.16 -7.08
N ASN A 190 -3.80 16.61 -7.68
CA ASN A 190 -5.13 16.58 -7.04
C ASN A 190 -5.19 15.56 -5.89
N SER A 191 -4.30 14.56 -5.87
CA SER A 191 -4.16 13.64 -4.75
C SER A 191 -3.53 14.33 -3.55
N TYR A 192 -4.10 14.12 -2.37
CA TYR A 192 -3.53 14.54 -1.09
C TYR A 192 -2.16 13.90 -0.84
N ALA A 193 -2.04 12.59 -1.13
CA ALA A 193 -0.83 11.82 -0.92
C ALA A 193 0.34 12.36 -1.76
N ILE A 194 0.10 12.69 -3.03
CA ILE A 194 1.11 13.27 -3.92
C ILE A 194 1.54 14.66 -3.43
N LYS A 195 0.58 15.53 -3.04
CA LYS A 195 0.91 16.84 -2.47
C LYS A 195 1.82 16.73 -1.24
N LYS A 196 1.48 15.82 -0.33
CA LYS A 196 2.26 15.62 0.90
C LYS A 196 3.63 15.01 0.65
N LYS A 197 3.74 14.07 -0.31
CA LYS A 197 5.02 13.54 -0.76
C LYS A 197 5.92 14.66 -1.30
N ASP A 198 5.40 15.49 -2.21
CA ASP A 198 6.16 16.58 -2.82
C ASP A 198 6.58 17.64 -1.80
N GLU A 199 5.74 17.90 -0.78
CA GLU A 199 6.09 18.76 0.35
C GLU A 199 7.27 18.21 1.15
N LEU A 200 7.25 16.91 1.49
CA LEU A 200 8.34 16.24 2.22
C LEU A 200 9.65 16.27 1.43
N GLU A 201 9.63 15.92 0.16
CA GLU A 201 10.80 15.92 -0.71
C GLU A 201 11.35 17.33 -0.93
N ARG A 202 10.49 18.35 -1.04
CA ARG A 202 10.90 19.76 -1.13
C ARG A 202 11.60 20.24 0.15
N VAL A 203 11.07 19.89 1.32
CA VAL A 203 11.71 20.19 2.60
C VAL A 203 13.05 19.48 2.75
N ALA A 204 13.12 18.20 2.34
CA ALA A 204 14.38 17.44 2.35
C ALA A 204 15.44 18.12 1.45
N LYS A 205 15.05 18.48 0.21
CA LYS A 205 15.94 19.16 -0.74
C LYS A 205 16.52 20.47 -0.21
N SER A 206 15.75 21.24 0.56
CA SER A 206 16.21 22.51 1.17
C SER A 206 17.15 22.30 2.36
N ASN A 207 17.28 21.08 2.87
CA ASN A 207 18.11 20.72 4.02
C ASN A 207 19.28 19.77 3.65
N ARG A 208 19.64 19.70 2.38
CA ARG A 208 20.84 19.01 1.89
C ARG A 208 22.13 19.73 2.26
#